data_f360e55b52bb1cade76ea356c5ccada4
#
_entry.id   f360e55b52bb1cade76ea356c5ccada4
#
_cell.length_a   1.000
_cell.length_b   1.000
_cell.length_c   1.000
_cell.angle_alpha   90.00
_cell.angle_beta   90.00
_cell.angle_gamma   90.00
#
_symmetry.space_group_name_H-M   'P 1'
#
loop_
_entity.id
_entity.type
_entity.pdbx_description
1 polymer ?
#
loop_
_entity_poly.entity_id
_entity_poly.type
_entity_poly.pdbx_seq_one_letter_code
_entity_poly.pdbx_strand_id
1 'polypeptide(L)'
;MQAPEIVKVIHHAIGKEKEAITMYLQLAKVIKDVKAKNVLINLASDEVGHMNKLEAHLVSFLEGKSWVISPAGGAETVAAVATKSAKLETIDPGKLARADEVQILEIAIDKEIAANKAYLELAKKAVSKEAKEMFLSLAKEEDMHARILKAEVDSIGQNGFWFDMQEFTMEQ
;
A
#
# COMPACT_ATOMS: atom_id res chain seq x y z
N MET A 1 24.92 -2.56 16.46
CA MET A 1 25.15 -1.85 15.18
C MET A 1 24.06 -2.14 14.15
N GLN A 2 22.78 -2.26 14.56
CA GLN A 2 21.70 -2.74 13.68
C GLN A 2 20.38 -1.98 13.82
N ALA A 3 20.27 -1.07 14.80
CA ALA A 3 19.17 -0.14 14.90
C ALA A 3 19.00 0.75 13.62
N PRO A 4 20.08 1.23 12.98
CA PRO A 4 19.95 2.08 11.80
C PRO A 4 19.27 1.41 10.60
N GLU A 5 19.42 0.09 10.43
CA GLU A 5 18.83 -0.63 9.28
C GLU A 5 17.34 -0.85 9.43
N ILE A 6 16.89 -1.24 10.62
CA ILE A 6 15.46 -1.42 10.92
C ILE A 6 14.70 -0.10 10.76
N VAL A 7 15.27 0.96 11.30
CA VAL A 7 14.72 2.31 11.15
C VAL A 7 14.57 2.68 9.67
N LYS A 8 15.58 2.40 8.84
CA LYS A 8 15.52 2.65 7.39
C LYS A 8 14.42 1.85 6.71
N VAL A 9 14.22 0.60 7.10
CA VAL A 9 13.15 -0.26 6.54
C VAL A 9 11.78 0.32 6.82
N ILE A 10 11.52 0.66 8.09
CA ILE A 10 10.21 1.20 8.48
C ILE A 10 10.01 2.58 7.84
N HIS A 11 11.02 3.45 7.83
CA HIS A 11 10.94 4.72 7.13
C HIS A 11 10.67 4.57 5.63
N HIS A 12 11.28 3.56 5.00
CA HIS A 12 11.00 3.27 3.60
C HIS A 12 9.55 2.82 3.39
N ALA A 13 9.03 1.93 4.25
CA ALA A 13 7.64 1.51 4.21
C ALA A 13 6.69 2.72 4.39
N ILE A 14 6.92 3.56 5.42
CA ILE A 14 6.17 4.80 5.64
C ILE A 14 6.21 5.71 4.38
N GLY A 15 7.37 5.78 3.73
CA GLY A 15 7.52 6.52 2.47
C GLY A 15 6.62 5.97 1.36
N LYS A 16 6.45 4.65 1.29
CA LYS A 16 5.58 4.00 0.29
C LYS A 16 4.09 4.27 0.56
N GLU A 17 3.66 4.26 1.82
CA GLU A 17 2.29 4.66 2.17
C GLU A 17 2.02 6.12 1.78
N LYS A 18 2.95 7.03 2.03
CA LYS A 18 2.83 8.44 1.60
C LYS A 18 2.74 8.59 0.08
N GLU A 19 3.48 7.78 -0.67
CA GLU A 19 3.37 7.72 -2.14
C GLU A 19 1.99 7.21 -2.56
N ALA A 20 1.46 6.16 -1.94
CA ALA A 20 0.13 5.60 -2.21
C ALA A 20 -0.98 6.62 -1.90
N ILE A 21 -0.94 7.26 -0.72
CA ILE A 21 -1.87 8.36 -0.37
C ILE A 21 -1.87 9.44 -1.45
N THR A 22 -0.67 9.89 -1.85
CA THR A 22 -0.53 10.94 -2.86
C THR A 22 -1.10 10.49 -4.20
N MET A 23 -0.82 9.26 -4.61
CA MET A 23 -1.34 8.66 -5.83
C MET A 23 -2.87 8.64 -5.82
N TYR A 24 -3.50 8.07 -4.80
CA TYR A 24 -4.96 7.97 -4.71
C TYR A 24 -5.64 9.34 -4.74
N LEU A 25 -5.09 10.33 -4.05
CA LEU A 25 -5.60 11.70 -4.09
C LEU A 25 -5.42 12.36 -5.46
N GLN A 26 -4.34 12.06 -6.19
CA GLN A 26 -4.16 12.53 -7.56
C GLN A 26 -5.15 11.88 -8.53
N LEU A 27 -5.39 10.56 -8.40
CA LEU A 27 -6.39 9.84 -9.17
C LEU A 27 -7.80 10.40 -8.92
N ALA A 28 -8.17 10.62 -7.65
CA ALA A 28 -9.45 11.19 -7.27
C ALA A 28 -9.68 12.60 -7.85
N LYS A 29 -8.63 13.36 -8.14
CA LYS A 29 -8.76 14.70 -8.77
C LYS A 29 -9.14 14.62 -10.25
N VAL A 30 -8.70 13.61 -10.97
CA VAL A 30 -8.89 13.50 -12.42
C VAL A 30 -10.13 12.71 -12.79
N ILE A 31 -10.54 11.73 -11.99
CA ILE A 31 -11.75 10.94 -12.19
C ILE A 31 -12.98 11.85 -12.00
N LYS A 32 -13.98 11.69 -12.88
CA LYS A 32 -15.21 12.50 -12.84
C LYS A 32 -16.31 11.84 -12.01
N ASP A 33 -16.38 10.51 -12.04
CA ASP A 33 -17.37 9.76 -11.30
C ASP A 33 -17.23 9.96 -9.78
N VAL A 34 -18.36 10.20 -9.10
CA VAL A 34 -18.36 10.48 -7.65
C VAL A 34 -18.11 9.23 -6.82
N LYS A 35 -18.63 8.08 -7.25
CA LYS A 35 -18.38 6.80 -6.56
C LYS A 35 -16.90 6.42 -6.63
N ALA A 36 -16.32 6.55 -7.83
CA ALA A 36 -14.89 6.39 -8.05
C ALA A 36 -14.02 7.26 -7.14
N LYS A 37 -14.38 8.53 -7.02
CA LYS A 37 -13.68 9.44 -6.11
C LYS A 37 -13.75 8.95 -4.67
N ASN A 38 -14.91 8.50 -4.22
CA ASN A 38 -15.11 8.01 -2.86
C ASN A 38 -14.26 6.75 -2.61
N VAL A 39 -14.22 5.80 -3.54
CA VAL A 39 -13.35 4.61 -3.45
C VAL A 39 -11.89 5.02 -3.27
N LEU A 40 -11.38 5.90 -4.13
CA LEU A 40 -9.99 6.35 -4.07
C LEU A 40 -9.66 7.16 -2.80
N ILE A 41 -10.61 7.96 -2.29
CA ILE A 41 -10.45 8.70 -1.04
C ILE A 41 -10.42 7.74 0.15
N ASN A 42 -11.26 6.70 0.15
CA ASN A 42 -11.27 5.69 1.20
C ASN A 42 -9.96 4.89 1.21
N LEU A 43 -9.47 4.46 0.04
CA LEU A 43 -8.16 3.82 -0.08
C LEU A 43 -7.04 4.74 0.45
N ALA A 44 -7.03 6.02 0.08
CA ALA A 44 -6.08 6.98 0.65
C ALA A 44 -6.17 7.09 2.18
N SER A 45 -7.36 6.99 2.75
CA SER A 45 -7.57 6.99 4.21
C SER A 45 -7.03 5.72 4.88
N ASP A 46 -7.18 4.57 4.22
CA ASP A 46 -6.65 3.30 4.70
C ASP A 46 -5.11 3.32 4.73
N GLU A 47 -4.46 3.91 3.70
CA GLU A 47 -3.01 4.11 3.68
C GLU A 47 -2.51 5.04 4.80
N VAL A 48 -3.30 6.04 5.21
CA VAL A 48 -2.99 6.82 6.42
C VAL A 48 -3.02 5.91 7.66
N GLY A 49 -3.94 4.97 7.73
CA GLY A 49 -4.00 3.95 8.78
C GLY A 49 -2.74 3.07 8.79
N HIS A 50 -2.28 2.60 7.63
CA HIS A 50 -1.04 1.82 7.47
C HIS A 50 0.18 2.61 7.94
N MET A 51 0.32 3.84 7.48
CA MET A 51 1.39 4.74 7.92
C MET A 51 1.42 4.89 9.44
N ASN A 52 0.27 5.13 10.07
CA ASN A 52 0.17 5.28 11.53
C ASN A 52 0.56 4.00 12.27
N LYS A 53 0.19 2.81 11.76
CA LYS A 53 0.61 1.50 12.32
C LYS A 53 2.14 1.37 12.28
N LEU A 54 2.76 1.71 11.15
CA LEU A 54 4.21 1.68 10.97
C LEU A 54 4.93 2.68 11.87
N GLU A 55 4.42 3.91 12.00
CA GLU A 55 4.99 4.94 12.88
C GLU A 55 4.91 4.53 14.36
N ALA A 56 3.77 3.99 14.81
CA ALA A 56 3.62 3.48 16.17
C ALA A 56 4.61 2.36 16.47
N HIS A 57 4.86 1.48 15.48
CA HIS A 57 5.83 0.39 15.60
C HIS A 57 7.26 0.90 15.65
N LEU A 58 7.59 1.91 14.86
CA LEU A 58 8.90 2.58 14.90
C LEU A 58 9.16 3.23 16.27
N VAL A 59 8.17 3.93 16.82
CA VAL A 59 8.28 4.54 18.16
C VAL A 59 8.50 3.45 19.23
N SER A 60 7.72 2.37 19.21
CA SER A 60 7.88 1.24 20.13
C SER A 60 9.29 0.64 20.06
N PHE A 61 9.83 0.49 18.85
CA PHE A 61 11.19 0.02 18.64
C PHE A 61 12.24 0.99 19.21
N LEU A 62 12.12 2.29 18.96
CA LEU A 62 13.05 3.31 19.45
C LEU A 62 13.03 3.42 20.99
N GLU A 63 11.90 3.11 21.63
CA GLU A 63 11.75 3.02 23.08
C GLU A 63 12.28 1.70 23.67
N GLY A 64 12.85 0.83 22.85
CA GLY A 64 13.43 -0.45 23.28
C GLY A 64 12.42 -1.53 23.64
N LYS A 65 11.15 -1.37 23.23
CA LYS A 65 10.06 -2.28 23.62
C LYS A 65 9.98 -3.54 22.77
N SER A 66 10.38 -3.51 21.50
CA SER A 66 10.41 -4.70 20.64
C SER A 66 11.33 -4.55 19.41
N TRP A 67 11.80 -5.69 18.90
CA TRP A 67 12.54 -5.77 17.64
C TRP A 67 11.61 -6.17 16.49
N VAL A 68 11.61 -5.38 15.42
CA VAL A 68 10.69 -5.57 14.31
C VAL A 68 11.22 -6.60 13.30
N ILE A 69 12.53 -6.62 13.04
CA ILE A 69 13.14 -7.43 11.97
C ILE A 69 14.48 -8.03 12.45
N SER A 70 14.79 -9.26 11.99
CA SER A 70 16.04 -9.95 12.35
C SER A 70 17.27 -9.22 11.81
N PRO A 71 18.30 -9.02 12.67
CA PRO A 71 19.58 -8.45 12.24
C PRO A 71 20.33 -9.31 11.21
N ALA A 72 20.10 -10.63 11.22
CA ALA A 72 20.93 -11.61 10.47
C ALA A 72 20.57 -11.76 8.98
N GLY A 73 19.55 -11.12 8.47
CA GLY A 73 19.10 -11.27 7.08
C GLY A 73 18.57 -9.98 6.42
N GLY A 74 18.72 -8.84 7.09
CA GLY A 74 17.92 -7.66 6.76
C GLY A 74 18.49 -6.76 5.66
N ALA A 75 19.78 -6.49 5.68
CA ALA A 75 20.33 -5.37 4.90
C ALA A 75 20.29 -5.60 3.39
N GLU A 76 20.73 -6.74 2.90
CA GLU A 76 20.80 -7.01 1.45
C GLU A 76 19.44 -7.24 0.82
N THR A 77 18.54 -7.93 1.55
CA THR A 77 17.23 -8.28 1.01
C THR A 77 16.21 -7.16 1.11
N VAL A 78 16.32 -6.26 2.10
CA VAL A 78 15.46 -5.08 2.20
C VAL A 78 15.87 -4.04 1.18
N ALA A 79 17.16 -3.84 0.96
CA ALA A 79 17.65 -3.04 -0.16
C ALA A 79 17.18 -3.61 -1.50
N ALA A 80 17.12 -4.93 -1.67
CA ALA A 80 16.65 -5.58 -2.91
C ALA A 80 15.12 -5.48 -3.08
N VAL A 81 14.33 -5.58 -2.01
CA VAL A 81 12.87 -5.31 -2.04
C VAL A 81 12.62 -3.83 -2.24
N ALA A 82 13.36 -2.97 -1.53
CA ALA A 82 13.30 -1.53 -1.70
C ALA A 82 13.73 -1.09 -3.11
N THR A 83 14.80 -1.67 -3.68
CA THR A 83 15.28 -1.29 -5.01
C THR A 83 14.44 -1.86 -6.16
N LYS A 84 13.81 -3.02 -5.99
CA LYS A 84 12.81 -3.52 -6.96
C LYS A 84 11.48 -2.76 -6.91
N SER A 85 11.11 -2.23 -5.73
CA SER A 85 9.99 -1.28 -5.59
C SER A 85 10.38 0.16 -5.95
N ALA A 86 11.67 0.46 -6.09
CA ALA A 86 12.21 1.83 -6.19
C ALA A 86 11.98 2.53 -7.53
N LYS A 87 11.28 1.93 -8.47
CA LYS A 87 10.70 2.65 -9.60
C LYS A 87 9.18 2.71 -9.52
N LEU A 88 8.68 3.18 -8.39
CA LEU A 88 7.41 3.86 -8.37
C LEU A 88 7.67 5.28 -8.91
N GLU A 89 7.75 5.38 -10.22
CA GLU A 89 7.67 6.66 -10.90
C GLU A 89 6.42 7.35 -10.37
N THR A 90 6.58 8.52 -9.79
CA THR A 90 5.47 9.48 -9.63
C THR A 90 4.75 9.46 -10.97
N ILE A 91 3.45 9.11 -10.95
CA ILE A 91 2.69 9.01 -12.20
C ILE A 91 2.82 10.37 -12.88
N ASP A 92 3.39 10.38 -14.08
CA ASP A 92 3.52 11.62 -14.86
C ASP A 92 2.12 12.24 -15.00
N PRO A 93 1.88 13.44 -14.47
CA PRO A 93 0.58 14.08 -14.56
C PRO A 93 0.06 14.18 -16.00
N GLY A 94 0.95 14.25 -16.99
CA GLY A 94 0.59 14.27 -18.40
C GLY A 94 0.16 12.90 -18.94
N LYS A 95 0.68 11.79 -18.41
CA LYS A 95 0.19 10.44 -18.70
C LYS A 95 -1.17 10.20 -18.03
N LEU A 96 -1.32 10.63 -16.78
CA LEU A 96 -2.56 10.50 -16.03
C LEU A 96 -3.73 11.25 -16.70
N ALA A 97 -3.48 12.46 -17.20
CA ALA A 97 -4.50 13.25 -17.90
C ALA A 97 -4.96 12.65 -19.25
N ARG A 98 -4.22 11.67 -19.76
CA ARG A 98 -4.51 10.98 -21.03
C ARG A 98 -4.89 9.51 -20.87
N ALA A 99 -4.75 8.95 -19.68
CA ALA A 99 -5.14 7.59 -19.36
C ALA A 99 -6.66 7.52 -19.19
N ASP A 100 -7.28 6.45 -19.65
CA ASP A 100 -8.65 6.15 -19.29
C ASP A 100 -8.75 5.62 -17.83
N GLU A 101 -9.96 5.52 -17.31
CA GLU A 101 -10.20 5.13 -15.92
C GLU A 101 -9.68 3.71 -15.63
N VAL A 102 -9.77 2.79 -16.57
CA VAL A 102 -9.27 1.41 -16.44
C VAL A 102 -7.75 1.39 -16.32
N GLN A 103 -7.03 2.13 -17.18
CA GLN A 103 -5.56 2.21 -17.12
C GLN A 103 -5.09 2.80 -15.78
N ILE A 104 -5.84 3.76 -15.24
CA ILE A 104 -5.58 4.36 -13.94
C ILE A 104 -5.70 3.31 -12.84
N LEU A 105 -6.77 2.51 -12.85
CA LEU A 105 -6.99 1.44 -11.87
C LEU A 105 -5.96 0.33 -11.99
N GLU A 106 -5.56 -0.06 -13.19
CA GLU A 106 -4.50 -1.07 -13.40
C GLU A 106 -3.18 -0.65 -12.76
N ILE A 107 -2.80 0.63 -12.88
CA ILE A 107 -1.62 1.16 -12.20
C ILE A 107 -1.77 1.04 -10.67
N ALA A 108 -2.93 1.37 -10.12
CA ALA A 108 -3.19 1.24 -8.70
C ALA A 108 -3.13 -0.23 -8.25
N ILE A 109 -3.76 -1.15 -8.99
CA ILE A 109 -3.71 -2.61 -8.71
C ILE A 109 -2.28 -3.12 -8.64
N ASP A 110 -1.41 -2.73 -9.58
CA ASP A 110 -0.01 -3.14 -9.59
C ASP A 110 0.74 -2.65 -8.34
N LYS A 111 0.38 -1.47 -7.82
CA LYS A 111 0.94 -0.91 -6.59
C LYS A 111 0.53 -1.73 -5.38
N GLU A 112 -0.75 -2.04 -5.24
CA GLU A 112 -1.27 -2.85 -4.14
C GLU A 112 -0.64 -4.25 -4.13
N ILE A 113 -0.54 -4.89 -5.30
CA ILE A 113 0.13 -6.20 -5.43
C ILE A 113 1.61 -6.12 -5.02
N ALA A 114 2.30 -5.04 -5.35
CA ALA A 114 3.70 -4.84 -4.96
C ALA A 114 3.82 -4.60 -3.45
N ALA A 115 2.94 -3.80 -2.85
CA ALA A 115 2.89 -3.54 -1.41
C ALA A 115 2.57 -4.82 -0.62
N ASN A 116 1.56 -5.59 -1.04
CA ASN A 116 1.24 -6.90 -0.46
C ASN A 116 2.49 -7.80 -0.40
N LYS A 117 3.18 -7.99 -1.53
CA LYS A 117 4.39 -8.80 -1.60
C LYS A 117 5.49 -8.28 -0.67
N ALA A 118 5.68 -6.98 -0.60
CA ALA A 118 6.67 -6.36 0.27
C ALA A 118 6.37 -6.64 1.75
N TYR A 119 5.12 -6.48 2.18
CA TYR A 119 4.71 -6.78 3.55
C TYR A 119 4.81 -8.27 3.90
N LEU A 120 4.47 -9.17 2.98
CA LEU A 120 4.68 -10.61 3.17
C LEU A 120 6.17 -10.96 3.37
N GLU A 121 7.07 -10.32 2.63
CA GLU A 121 8.52 -10.52 2.82
C GLU A 121 9.00 -9.93 4.16
N LEU A 122 8.48 -8.79 4.59
CA LEU A 122 8.78 -8.23 5.91
C LEU A 122 8.27 -9.13 7.04
N ALA A 123 7.07 -9.70 6.90
CA ALA A 123 6.52 -10.66 7.86
C ALA A 123 7.37 -11.92 8.03
N LYS A 124 7.97 -12.45 6.93
CA LYS A 124 8.89 -13.60 6.99
C LYS A 124 10.17 -13.29 7.76
N LYS A 125 10.60 -12.03 7.77
CA LYS A 125 11.83 -11.56 8.41
C LYS A 125 11.60 -11.03 9.82
N ALA A 126 10.34 -10.81 10.21
CA ALA A 126 9.99 -10.32 11.53
C ALA A 126 10.41 -11.32 12.63
N VAL A 127 11.06 -10.82 13.68
CA VAL A 127 11.53 -11.63 14.83
C VAL A 127 10.45 -11.70 15.89
N SER A 128 9.79 -10.61 16.19
CA SER A 128 8.70 -10.60 17.16
C SER A 128 7.40 -11.05 16.52
N LYS A 129 6.57 -11.71 17.34
CA LYS A 129 5.24 -12.15 16.91
C LYS A 129 4.37 -10.95 16.51
N GLU A 130 4.45 -9.88 17.27
CA GLU A 130 3.70 -8.65 17.06
C GLU A 130 4.06 -7.98 15.73
N ALA A 131 5.36 -7.90 15.41
CA ALA A 131 5.81 -7.37 14.13
C ALA A 131 5.33 -8.22 12.95
N LYS A 132 5.42 -9.55 13.10
CA LYS A 132 4.92 -10.48 12.09
C LYS A 132 3.44 -10.32 11.85
N GLU A 133 2.64 -10.26 12.91
CA GLU A 133 1.19 -10.08 12.84
C GLU A 133 0.83 -8.73 12.21
N MET A 134 1.53 -7.66 12.54
CA MET A 134 1.35 -6.34 11.93
C MET A 134 1.59 -6.40 10.42
N PHE A 135 2.72 -6.92 9.97
CA PHE A 135 3.01 -6.99 8.53
C PHE A 135 2.07 -7.93 7.78
N LEU A 136 1.60 -9.03 8.40
CA LEU A 136 0.59 -9.90 7.80
C LEU A 136 -0.78 -9.18 7.70
N SER A 137 -1.14 -8.36 8.68
CA SER A 137 -2.35 -7.54 8.61
C SER A 137 -2.26 -6.55 7.46
N LEU A 138 -1.16 -5.79 7.36
CA LEU A 138 -0.94 -4.85 6.27
C LEU A 138 -1.01 -5.58 4.91
N ALA A 139 -0.31 -6.71 4.76
CA ALA A 139 -0.36 -7.48 3.52
C ALA A 139 -1.78 -7.92 3.14
N LYS A 140 -2.61 -8.28 4.12
CA LYS A 140 -4.01 -8.65 3.88
C LYS A 140 -4.85 -7.44 3.44
N GLU A 141 -4.60 -6.27 4.03
CA GLU A 141 -5.28 -5.03 3.67
C GLU A 141 -4.94 -4.64 2.23
N GLU A 142 -3.66 -4.72 1.81
CA GLU A 142 -3.25 -4.48 0.40
C GLU A 142 -3.88 -5.47 -0.60
N ASP A 143 -4.01 -6.76 -0.22
CA ASP A 143 -4.72 -7.73 -1.07
C ASP A 143 -6.19 -7.36 -1.24
N MET A 144 -6.83 -6.84 -0.19
CA MET A 144 -8.22 -6.36 -0.24
C MET A 144 -8.32 -5.12 -1.15
N HIS A 145 -7.42 -4.16 -1.04
CA HIS A 145 -7.37 -2.99 -1.92
C HIS A 145 -7.24 -3.41 -3.38
N ALA A 146 -6.32 -4.33 -3.70
CA ALA A 146 -6.18 -4.86 -5.05
C ALA A 146 -7.45 -5.54 -5.57
N ARG A 147 -8.20 -6.24 -4.71
CA ARG A 147 -9.49 -6.87 -5.08
C ARG A 147 -10.58 -5.84 -5.33
N ILE A 148 -10.69 -4.82 -4.48
CA ILE A 148 -11.64 -3.71 -4.68
C ILE A 148 -11.38 -3.06 -6.03
N LEU A 149 -10.13 -2.68 -6.32
CA LEU A 149 -9.77 -2.05 -7.58
C LEU A 149 -10.04 -2.95 -8.81
N LYS A 150 -9.80 -4.27 -8.70
CA LYS A 150 -10.14 -5.24 -9.75
C LYS A 150 -11.64 -5.33 -9.98
N ALA A 151 -12.44 -5.36 -8.91
CA ALA A 151 -13.89 -5.36 -9.03
C ALA A 151 -14.40 -4.10 -9.74
N GLU A 152 -13.77 -2.94 -9.49
CA GLU A 152 -14.08 -1.70 -10.21
C GLU A 152 -13.74 -1.81 -11.70
N VAL A 153 -12.57 -2.35 -12.06
CA VAL A 153 -12.20 -2.59 -13.47
C VAL A 153 -13.23 -3.50 -14.15
N ASP A 154 -13.61 -4.60 -13.49
CA ASP A 154 -14.59 -5.56 -14.03
C ASP A 154 -15.96 -4.90 -14.20
N SER A 155 -16.40 -4.08 -13.25
CA SER A 155 -17.66 -3.35 -13.33
C SER A 155 -17.70 -2.35 -14.48
N ILE A 156 -16.64 -1.55 -14.62
CA ILE A 156 -16.51 -0.60 -15.73
C ILE A 156 -16.55 -1.35 -17.07
N GLY A 157 -15.84 -2.48 -17.16
CA GLY A 157 -15.78 -3.30 -18.37
C GLY A 157 -17.11 -3.96 -18.75
N GLN A 158 -17.94 -4.33 -17.78
CA GLN A 158 -19.22 -5.04 -18.03
C GLN A 158 -20.41 -4.09 -18.14
N ASN A 159 -20.52 -3.10 -17.26
CA ASN A 159 -21.69 -2.27 -17.07
C ASN A 159 -21.46 -0.78 -17.33
N GLY A 160 -20.20 -0.34 -17.44
CA GLY A 160 -19.83 1.06 -17.57
C GLY A 160 -20.02 1.89 -16.29
N PHE A 161 -20.21 1.26 -15.12
CA PHE A 161 -20.50 1.91 -13.85
C PHE A 161 -19.49 1.50 -12.77
N TRP A 162 -19.26 2.41 -11.82
CA TRP A 162 -18.50 2.18 -10.61
C TRP A 162 -19.38 1.62 -9.49
N PHE A 163 -18.85 0.69 -8.70
CA PHE A 163 -19.50 0.24 -7.47
C PHE A 163 -19.38 1.30 -6.37
N ASP A 164 -20.32 1.24 -5.41
CA ASP A 164 -20.13 1.91 -4.12
C ASP A 164 -19.45 0.90 -3.16
N MET A 165 -18.50 1.36 -2.34
CA MET A 165 -17.86 0.49 -1.33
C MET A 165 -18.87 -0.14 -0.35
N GLN A 166 -20.01 0.50 -0.13
CA GLN A 166 -21.10 -0.07 0.67
C GLN A 166 -21.74 -1.30 0.01
N GLU A 167 -21.78 -1.35 -1.32
CA GLU A 167 -22.29 -2.50 -2.07
C GLU A 167 -21.34 -3.69 -1.97
N PHE A 168 -20.02 -3.44 -1.95
CA PHE A 168 -18.99 -4.48 -1.85
C PHE A 168 -18.96 -5.20 -0.50
N THR A 169 -19.29 -4.52 0.61
CA THR A 169 -19.34 -5.11 1.95
C THR A 169 -20.59 -5.92 2.23
N MET A 170 -21.64 -5.80 1.43
CA MET A 170 -22.92 -6.52 1.61
C MET A 170 -22.95 -7.90 0.94
N GLU A 171 -21.99 -8.23 0.07
CA GLU A 171 -21.93 -9.51 -0.65
C GLU A 171 -20.97 -10.54 0.01
N GLN A 172 -20.41 -10.27 1.19
CA GLN A 172 -19.59 -11.19 1.99
C GLN A 172 -20.36 -11.72 3.20
#